data_1802cb9cf62993a1519a1a571b707a9b
#
_entry.id   1802cb9cf62993a1519a1a571b707a9b
#
_cell.length_a   1.000
_cell.length_b   1.000
_cell.length_c   1.000
_cell.angle_alpha   90.00
_cell.angle_beta   90.00
_cell.angle_gamma   90.00
#
_symmetry.space_group_name_H-M   'P 1'
#
loop_
_entity.id
_entity.type
_entity.pdbx_description
1 polymer ?
#
loop_
_entity_poly.entity_id
_entity_poly.type
_entity_poly.pdbx_seq_one_letter_code
_entity_poly.pdbx_strand_id
1 'polypeptide(L)'
;MADYLGRLQVRLAEKGAGCPVFMIHSGGGLISVETAAEFPVRLVESGPAGGAIFAADVARRFGLEKVVSYDMGGTTAKICLIEDFAPKTARTFEVARTTRFARARGCRFPSR
;
A
#
# COMPACT_ATOMS: atom_id res chain seq x y z
N MET A 1 -12.84 -9.52 9.88
CA MET A 1 -11.99 -8.32 9.79
C MET A 1 -12.36 -7.28 10.85
N ALA A 2 -13.61 -6.86 10.96
CA ALA A 2 -14.06 -5.89 11.98
C ALA A 2 -13.64 -6.28 13.41
N ASP A 3 -13.89 -7.51 13.84
CA ASP A 3 -13.50 -8.02 15.16
C ASP A 3 -11.99 -8.00 15.40
N TYR A 4 -11.21 -8.25 14.34
CA TYR A 4 -9.75 -8.16 14.43
C TYR A 4 -9.29 -6.72 14.66
N LEU A 5 -9.82 -5.79 13.90
CA LEU A 5 -9.47 -4.37 14.00
C LEU A 5 -9.89 -3.77 15.35
N GLY A 6 -11.08 -4.12 15.84
CA GLY A 6 -11.53 -3.72 17.17
C GLY A 6 -10.61 -4.24 18.29
N ARG A 7 -10.24 -5.52 18.23
CA ARG A 7 -9.29 -6.10 19.20
C ARG A 7 -7.90 -5.47 19.10
N LEU A 8 -7.47 -5.07 17.90
CA LEU A 8 -6.20 -4.39 17.70
C LEU A 8 -6.18 -3.04 18.45
N GLN A 9 -7.24 -2.23 18.30
CA GLN A 9 -7.37 -0.94 19.02
C GLN A 9 -7.32 -1.13 20.54
N VAL A 10 -8.09 -2.09 21.05
CA VAL A 10 -8.12 -2.39 22.50
C VAL A 10 -6.71 -2.79 23.00
N ARG A 11 -6.04 -3.71 22.31
CA ARG A 11 -4.69 -4.15 22.70
C ARG A 11 -3.64 -3.04 22.62
N LEU A 12 -3.77 -2.12 21.66
CA LEU A 12 -2.87 -0.97 21.58
C LEU A 12 -3.11 -0.03 22.75
N ALA A 13 -4.36 0.25 23.08
CA ALA A 13 -4.71 1.07 24.26
C ALA A 13 -4.21 0.46 25.58
N GLU A 14 -4.38 -0.86 25.77
CA GLU A 14 -3.86 -1.60 26.93
C GLU A 14 -2.33 -1.50 27.07
N LYS A 15 -1.62 -1.38 25.95
CA LYS A 15 -0.16 -1.20 25.91
C LYS A 15 0.28 0.28 26.02
N GLY A 16 -0.65 1.19 26.29
CA GLY A 16 -0.37 2.62 26.47
C GLY A 16 -0.30 3.43 25.17
N ALA A 17 -0.67 2.85 24.01
CA ALA A 17 -0.79 3.60 22.77
C ALA A 17 -2.11 4.38 22.75
N GLY A 18 -2.11 5.60 23.31
CA GLY A 18 -3.27 6.52 23.34
C GLY A 18 -3.46 7.35 22.07
N CYS A 19 -2.81 7.00 20.97
CA CYS A 19 -2.92 7.72 19.70
C CYS A 19 -4.00 7.11 18.78
N PRO A 20 -4.59 7.92 17.86
CA PRO A 20 -5.50 7.40 16.85
C PRO A 20 -4.83 6.36 15.96
N VAL A 21 -5.56 5.29 15.64
CA VAL A 21 -5.09 4.21 14.74
C VAL A 21 -5.71 4.41 13.37
N PHE A 22 -4.88 4.44 12.35
CA PHE A 22 -5.28 4.50 10.96
C PHE A 22 -4.74 3.29 10.19
N MET A 23 -5.48 2.87 9.18
CA MET A 23 -5.08 1.80 8.28
C MET A 23 -4.67 2.37 6.92
N ILE A 24 -3.62 1.81 6.32
CA ILE A 24 -3.27 2.13 4.94
C ILE A 24 -4.18 1.31 4.03
N HIS A 25 -4.87 1.95 3.10
CA HIS A 25 -5.66 1.25 2.09
C HIS A 25 -4.85 1.01 0.80
N SER A 26 -5.33 0.13 -0.06
CA SER A 26 -4.67 -0.30 -1.31
C SER A 26 -4.32 0.84 -2.28
N GLY A 27 -4.97 1.98 -2.18
CA GLY A 27 -4.65 3.19 -2.95
C GLY A 27 -3.56 4.07 -2.33
N GLY A 28 -3.00 3.69 -1.18
CA GLY A 28 -1.91 4.42 -0.53
C GLY A 28 -2.34 5.55 0.40
N GLY A 29 -3.64 5.74 0.65
CA GLY A 29 -4.13 6.70 1.63
C GLY A 29 -4.35 6.08 3.01
N LEU A 30 -4.69 6.92 3.99
CA LEU A 30 -5.09 6.51 5.33
C LEU A 30 -6.60 6.49 5.46
N ILE A 31 -7.15 5.47 6.13
CA ILE A 31 -8.55 5.37 6.50
C ILE A 31 -8.66 5.02 7.98
N SER A 32 -9.77 5.41 8.61
CA SER A 32 -10.03 5.05 10.00
C SER A 32 -10.29 3.54 10.14
N VAL A 33 -10.14 3.03 11.34
CA VAL A 33 -10.42 1.61 11.64
C VAL A 33 -11.88 1.25 11.36
N GLU A 34 -12.80 2.17 11.62
CA GLU A 34 -14.24 2.00 11.38
C GLU A 34 -14.50 1.84 9.87
N THR A 35 -13.96 2.74 9.05
CA THR A 35 -14.06 2.65 7.59
C THR A 35 -13.42 1.38 7.04
N ALA A 36 -12.29 0.97 7.60
CA ALA A 36 -11.62 -0.27 7.21
C ALA A 36 -12.43 -1.52 7.60
N ALA A 37 -13.15 -1.47 8.72
CA ALA A 37 -14.05 -2.54 9.16
C ALA A 37 -15.29 -2.66 8.27
N GLU A 38 -15.84 -1.52 7.81
CA GLU A 38 -16.98 -1.46 6.91
C GLU A 38 -16.60 -1.91 5.48
N PHE A 39 -15.43 -1.51 5.00
CA PHE A 39 -14.95 -1.80 3.64
C PHE A 39 -13.60 -2.56 3.65
N PRO A 40 -13.55 -3.80 4.15
CA PRO A 40 -12.29 -4.54 4.32
C PRO A 40 -11.56 -4.82 2.98
N VAL A 41 -12.27 -4.80 1.86
CA VAL A 41 -11.67 -4.93 0.52
C VAL A 41 -10.63 -3.84 0.24
N ARG A 42 -10.74 -2.67 0.87
CA ARG A 42 -9.76 -1.58 0.73
C ARG A 42 -8.41 -1.90 1.36
N LEU A 43 -8.32 -2.92 2.22
CA LEU A 43 -7.08 -3.36 2.84
C LEU A 43 -6.33 -4.43 2.03
N VAL A 44 -6.96 -4.97 1.00
CA VAL A 44 -6.31 -5.93 0.09
C VAL A 44 -5.16 -5.21 -0.62
N GLU A 45 -3.95 -5.79 -0.60
CA GLU A 45 -2.74 -5.17 -1.16
C GLU A 45 -2.25 -3.89 -0.43
N SER A 46 -2.71 -3.63 0.79
CA SER A 46 -2.29 -2.46 1.57
C SER A 46 -0.81 -2.51 2.00
N GLY A 47 -0.25 -3.71 2.19
CA GLY A 47 1.17 -3.89 2.53
C GLY A 47 2.10 -3.28 1.48
N PRO A 48 2.04 -3.70 0.22
CA PRO A 48 2.82 -3.11 -0.86
C PRO A 48 2.59 -1.61 -1.05
N ALA A 49 1.34 -1.15 -0.89
CA ALA A 49 1.02 0.28 -0.95
C ALA A 49 1.73 1.06 0.15
N GLY A 50 1.73 0.55 1.39
CA GLY A 50 2.46 1.12 2.51
C GLY A 50 3.97 1.14 2.29
N GLY A 51 4.53 0.03 1.76
CA GLY A 51 5.94 -0.06 1.40
C GLY A 51 6.36 0.98 0.36
N ALA A 52 5.54 1.20 -0.67
CA ALA A 52 5.79 2.20 -1.70
C ALA A 52 5.76 3.64 -1.13
N ILE A 53 4.82 3.95 -0.24
CA ILE A 53 4.74 5.25 0.44
C ILE A 53 5.97 5.47 1.32
N PHE A 54 6.36 4.47 2.10
CA PHE A 54 7.54 4.55 2.94
C PHE A 54 8.81 4.75 2.11
N ALA A 55 8.96 4.02 1.01
CA ALA A 55 10.08 4.19 0.09
C ALA A 55 10.11 5.61 -0.53
N ALA A 56 8.96 6.20 -0.83
CA ALA A 56 8.87 7.57 -1.31
C ALA A 56 9.29 8.60 -0.26
N ASP A 57 8.94 8.37 1.02
CA ASP A 57 9.40 9.22 2.12
C ASP A 57 10.92 9.13 2.31
N VAL A 58 11.49 7.93 2.25
CA VAL A 58 12.95 7.72 2.29
C VAL A 58 13.62 8.41 1.10
N ALA A 59 13.10 8.24 -0.11
CA ALA A 59 13.61 8.91 -1.30
C ALA A 59 13.66 10.43 -1.14
N ARG A 60 12.61 11.02 -0.58
CA ARG A 60 12.55 12.46 -0.30
C ARG A 60 13.61 12.90 0.71
N ARG A 61 13.81 12.15 1.79
CA ARG A 61 14.81 12.45 2.82
C ARG A 61 16.24 12.43 2.27
N PHE A 62 16.51 11.57 1.31
CA PHE A 62 17.85 11.43 0.70
C PHE A 62 17.99 12.16 -0.64
N GLY A 63 16.97 12.89 -1.11
CA GLY A 63 17.01 13.64 -2.36
C GLY A 63 17.09 12.75 -3.62
N LEU A 64 16.56 11.53 -3.56
CA LEU A 64 16.58 10.57 -4.66
C LEU A 64 15.31 10.69 -5.51
N GLU A 65 15.40 11.36 -6.65
CA GLU A 65 14.25 11.65 -7.51
C GLU A 65 13.65 10.42 -8.18
N LYS A 66 14.46 9.38 -8.41
CA LYS A 66 14.04 8.13 -9.07
C LYS A 66 14.44 6.93 -8.25
N VAL A 67 13.46 6.21 -7.72
CA VAL A 67 13.67 5.03 -6.88
C VAL A 67 12.73 3.91 -7.29
N VAL A 68 13.15 2.70 -7.09
CA VAL A 68 12.33 1.50 -7.24
C VAL A 68 12.13 0.89 -5.87
N SER A 69 10.87 0.77 -5.47
CA SER A 69 10.47 -0.04 -4.31
C SER A 69 10.26 -1.47 -4.76
N TYR A 70 10.86 -2.41 -4.07
CA TYR A 70 10.74 -3.84 -4.34
C TYR A 70 10.28 -4.56 -3.08
N ASP A 71 9.12 -5.19 -3.16
CA ASP A 71 8.51 -5.98 -2.08
C ASP A 71 8.36 -7.43 -2.53
N MET A 72 9.07 -8.34 -1.89
CA MET A 72 9.03 -9.76 -2.21
C MET A 72 8.55 -10.57 -1.02
N GLY A 73 7.34 -11.11 -1.13
CA GLY A 73 6.78 -12.08 -0.20
C GLY A 73 7.02 -13.54 -0.65
N GLY A 74 6.39 -14.47 0.06
CA GLY A 74 6.54 -15.91 -0.21
C GLY A 74 6.02 -16.38 -1.57
N THR A 75 5.12 -15.65 -2.19
CA THR A 75 4.44 -16.07 -3.43
C THR A 75 4.56 -15.07 -4.58
N THR A 76 4.81 -13.79 -4.29
CA THR A 76 4.81 -12.71 -5.29
C THR A 76 5.86 -11.67 -4.99
N ALA A 77 6.41 -11.10 -6.07
CA ALA A 77 7.23 -9.90 -6.01
C ALA A 77 6.44 -8.71 -6.57
N LYS A 78 6.50 -7.58 -5.89
CA LYS A 78 5.83 -6.34 -6.30
C LYS A 78 6.84 -5.23 -6.45
N ILE A 79 6.75 -4.51 -7.56
CA ILE A 79 7.67 -3.44 -7.90
C ILE A 79 6.86 -2.16 -8.06
N CYS A 80 7.31 -1.09 -7.43
CA CYS A 80 6.73 0.24 -7.60
C CYS A 80 7.80 1.24 -8.00
N LEU A 81 7.54 2.00 -9.06
CA LEU A 81 8.38 3.11 -9.47
C LEU A 81 7.98 4.35 -8.68
N ILE A 82 8.98 5.03 -8.13
CA ILE A 82 8.83 6.28 -7.40
C ILE A 82 9.60 7.34 -8.21
N GLU A 83 8.89 8.35 -8.65
CA GLU A 83 9.47 9.49 -9.36
C GLU A 83 8.94 10.77 -8.71
N ASP A 84 9.82 11.75 -8.58
CA ASP A 84 9.49 13.03 -7.93
C ASP A 84 8.91 12.83 -6.52
N PHE A 85 9.47 11.85 -5.79
CA PHE A 85 9.07 11.49 -4.42
C PHE A 85 7.63 11.01 -4.29
N ALA A 86 7.03 10.52 -5.37
CA ALA A 86 5.68 9.97 -5.39
C ALA A 86 5.63 8.60 -6.08
N PRO A 87 4.90 7.62 -5.49
CA PRO A 87 4.66 6.34 -6.14
C PRO A 87 3.85 6.53 -7.43
N LYS A 88 4.29 5.94 -8.53
CA LYS A 88 3.52 5.93 -9.78
C LYS A 88 2.35 4.97 -9.69
N THR A 89 1.16 5.48 -9.96
CA THR A 89 -0.06 4.66 -10.05
C THR A 89 -0.42 4.40 -11.50
N ALA A 90 -0.87 3.19 -11.81
CA ALA A 90 -1.38 2.85 -13.12
C ALA A 90 -2.85 2.43 -13.02
N ARG A 91 -3.68 2.91 -13.95
CA ARG A 91 -5.08 2.48 -14.07
C ARG A 91 -5.22 1.17 -14.84
N THR A 92 -4.22 0.80 -15.59
CA THR A 92 -4.13 -0.43 -16.38
C THR A 92 -2.75 -1.04 -16.21
N PHE A 93 -2.68 -2.36 -16.13
CA PHE A 93 -1.41 -3.07 -16.19
C PHE A 93 -1.54 -4.24 -17.18
N GLU A 94 -0.44 -4.60 -17.79
CA GLU A 94 -0.36 -5.76 -18.66
C GLU A 94 0.31 -6.90 -17.89
N VAL A 95 -0.35 -8.02 -17.81
CA VAL A 95 0.21 -9.27 -17.29
C VAL A 95 0.42 -10.20 -18.46
N ALA A 96 1.66 -10.35 -18.89
CA ALA A 96 2.06 -10.99 -20.14
C ALA A 96 1.63 -10.21 -21.40
N ARG A 97 2.38 -10.39 -22.50
CA ARG A 97 2.20 -9.63 -23.76
C ARG A 97 0.84 -9.81 -24.46
N THR A 98 0.02 -10.73 -24.02
CA THR A 98 -1.22 -11.13 -24.70
C THR A 98 -2.51 -10.72 -24.01
N THR A 99 -2.47 -10.23 -22.75
CA THR A 99 -3.70 -9.97 -22.00
C THR A 99 -3.66 -8.60 -21.32
N ARG A 100 -4.58 -7.71 -21.69
CA ARG A 100 -4.79 -6.42 -21.01
C ARG A 100 -5.92 -6.57 -19.99
N PHE A 101 -5.63 -6.27 -18.74
CA PHE A 101 -6.67 -6.12 -17.72
C PHE A 101 -6.93 -4.63 -17.47
N ALA A 102 -8.18 -4.22 -17.63
CA ALA A 102 -8.62 -2.87 -17.35
C ALA A 102 -8.86 -2.70 -15.86
N ARG A 103 -8.20 -1.68 -15.27
CA ARG A 103 -8.41 -1.13 -13.93
C ARG A 103 -7.98 -2.01 -12.74
N ALA A 104 -6.70 -1.96 -12.41
CA ALA A 104 -6.27 -2.04 -11.01
C ALA A 104 -5.74 -0.68 -10.56
N ARG A 105 -6.21 -0.17 -9.44
CA ARG A 105 -5.55 0.93 -8.75
C ARG A 105 -4.44 0.32 -7.89
N GLY A 106 -3.20 0.58 -8.24
CA GLY A 106 -2.06 0.03 -7.51
C GLY A 106 -0.74 0.37 -8.20
N CYS A 107 0.35 -0.04 -7.61
CA CYS A 107 1.69 0.13 -8.17
C CYS A 107 1.80 -0.51 -9.55
N ARG A 108 2.48 0.16 -10.46
CA ARG A 108 2.69 -0.30 -11.83
C ARG A 108 3.71 -1.43 -11.85
N PHE A 109 3.37 -2.54 -12.50
CA PHE A 109 4.35 -3.52 -12.94
C PHE A 109 4.75 -3.20 -14.39
N PRO A 110 5.99 -2.82 -14.67
CA PRO A 110 6.44 -2.78 -16.06
C PRO A 110 6.54 -4.21 -16.56
N SER A 111 5.71 -4.58 -17.53
CA SER A 111 5.96 -5.76 -18.35
C SER A 111 7.07 -5.42 -19.35
N ARG A 112 8.14 -6.17 -19.36
CA ARG A 112 9.02 -6.26 -20.51
C ARG A 112 8.45 -7.23 -21.53
#